data_f473f696d2fb563fd5ef0b3c5653ae71
#
_entry.id   f473f696d2fb563fd5ef0b3c5653ae71
#
_cell.length_a   1.000
_cell.length_b   1.000
_cell.length_c   1.000
_cell.angle_alpha   90.00
_cell.angle_beta   90.00
_cell.angle_gamma   90.00
#
_symmetry.space_group_name_H-M   'P 1'
#
loop_
_entity.id
_entity.type
_entity.pdbx_description
1 polymer ?
#
loop_
_entity_poly.entity_id
_entity_poly.type
_entity_poly.pdbx_seq_one_letter_code
_entity_poly.pdbx_strand_id
1 'polypeptide(L)'
;MFIGRERELNALEKLYTSNRFEFAVIYGRRRVGKTALINQFLGGKKAIYFMGIESNAKQNLENFSKSIIEYSSGIETETSFLSFQAALEYVFKLAEKERLVLAIDEYPYVARSSKSLASTLQLLIDKYKDSSKLMLIL
;
A
#
# COMPACT_ATOMS: atom_id res chain seq x y z
N MET A 1 -2.08 -21.43 -5.99
CA MET A 1 -2.73 -22.28 -5.01
C MET A 1 -2.44 -21.74 -3.60
N PHE A 2 -3.46 -21.68 -2.76
CA PHE A 2 -3.36 -21.04 -1.46
C PHE A 2 -3.40 -21.99 -0.27
N ILE A 3 -3.06 -23.24 -0.48
CA ILE A 3 -2.97 -24.22 0.62
C ILE A 3 -1.93 -23.69 1.60
N GLY A 4 -2.33 -23.54 2.86
CA GLY A 4 -1.48 -22.98 3.89
C GLY A 4 -1.53 -21.45 4.01
N ARG A 5 -2.27 -20.76 3.11
CA ARG A 5 -2.42 -19.31 3.14
C ARG A 5 -3.72 -18.84 3.77
N GLU A 6 -4.60 -19.75 4.13
CA GLU A 6 -5.88 -19.40 4.74
C GLU A 6 -5.72 -18.66 6.06
N ARG A 7 -4.71 -19.03 6.84
CA ARG A 7 -4.43 -18.36 8.12
C ARG A 7 -4.04 -16.90 7.90
N GLU A 8 -3.20 -16.65 6.90
CA GLU A 8 -2.75 -15.30 6.58
C GLU A 8 -3.90 -14.47 6.02
N LEU A 9 -4.72 -15.05 5.14
CA LEU A 9 -5.91 -14.35 4.63
C LEU A 9 -6.86 -13.99 5.76
N ASN A 10 -7.11 -14.93 6.68
CA ASN A 10 -8.01 -14.67 7.80
C ASN A 10 -7.46 -13.58 8.71
N ALA A 11 -6.15 -13.56 8.95
CA ALA A 11 -5.52 -12.51 9.75
C ALA A 11 -5.68 -11.14 9.10
N LEU A 12 -5.48 -11.05 7.78
CA LEU A 12 -5.67 -9.81 7.04
C LEU A 12 -7.13 -9.36 7.08
N GLU A 13 -8.07 -10.29 6.88
CA GLU A 13 -9.50 -9.97 6.95
C GLU A 13 -9.91 -9.44 8.30
N LYS A 14 -9.36 -9.99 9.36
CA LYS A 14 -9.63 -9.54 10.72
C LYS A 14 -9.18 -8.10 10.93
N LEU A 15 -8.00 -7.74 10.43
CA LEU A 15 -7.52 -6.36 10.49
C LEU A 15 -8.40 -5.45 9.63
N TYR A 16 -8.78 -5.92 8.45
CA TYR A 16 -9.61 -5.14 7.54
C TYR A 16 -10.95 -4.75 8.19
N THR A 17 -11.57 -5.67 8.91
CA THR A 17 -12.88 -5.44 9.51
C THR A 17 -12.87 -4.50 10.70
N SER A 18 -11.70 -4.15 11.25
CA SER A 18 -11.60 -3.19 12.36
C SER A 18 -12.09 -1.80 11.97
N ASN A 19 -12.05 -1.46 10.70
CA ASN A 19 -12.44 -0.18 10.12
C ASN A 19 -11.70 1.01 10.73
N ARG A 20 -10.47 0.77 11.13
CA ARG A 20 -9.56 1.81 11.65
C ARG A 20 -8.19 1.57 11.04
N PHE A 21 -7.23 2.48 11.25
CA PHE A 21 -5.89 2.31 10.72
C PHE A 21 -5.30 0.99 11.19
N GLU A 22 -4.77 0.22 10.24
CA GLU A 22 -4.07 -1.02 10.52
C GLU A 22 -2.80 -1.07 9.67
N PHE A 23 -1.79 -1.73 10.20
CA PHE A 23 -0.52 -1.89 9.52
C PHE A 23 -0.11 -3.36 9.58
N ALA A 24 0.11 -3.95 8.41
CA ALA A 24 0.52 -5.34 8.31
C ALA A 24 1.77 -5.45 7.46
N VAL A 25 2.68 -6.33 7.87
CA VAL A 25 3.88 -6.65 7.08
C VAL A 25 3.79 -8.11 6.69
N ILE A 26 3.90 -8.39 5.40
CA ILE A 26 3.90 -9.76 4.89
C ILE A 26 5.33 -10.15 4.60
N TYR A 27 5.83 -11.10 5.40
CA TYR A 27 7.17 -11.62 5.21
C TYR A 27 7.14 -12.78 4.21
N GLY A 28 8.24 -12.95 3.50
CA GLY A 28 8.37 -14.06 2.59
C GLY A 28 9.23 -13.73 1.39
N ARG A 29 9.69 -14.77 0.74
CA ARG A 29 10.45 -14.64 -0.49
C ARG A 29 9.51 -14.33 -1.63
N ARG A 30 9.98 -13.60 -2.63
CA ARG A 30 9.22 -13.24 -3.82
C ARG A 30 8.43 -14.39 -4.44
N ARG A 31 8.99 -15.58 -4.46
CA ARG A 31 8.43 -16.70 -5.23
C ARG A 31 7.58 -17.65 -4.42
N VAL A 32 7.16 -17.27 -3.21
CA VAL A 32 6.33 -18.14 -2.37
C VAL A 32 4.87 -17.70 -2.30
N GLY A 33 4.41 -16.97 -3.31
CA GLY A 33 3.00 -16.62 -3.41
C GLY A 33 2.57 -15.37 -2.67
N LYS A 34 3.50 -14.51 -2.24
CA LYS A 34 3.17 -13.28 -1.54
C LYS A 34 2.30 -12.35 -2.38
N THR A 35 2.68 -12.11 -3.63
CA THR A 35 1.91 -11.28 -4.55
C THR A 35 0.52 -11.85 -4.79
N ALA A 36 0.43 -13.17 -4.96
CA ALA A 36 -0.86 -13.84 -5.14
C ALA A 36 -1.73 -13.72 -3.89
N LEU A 37 -1.14 -13.82 -2.70
CA LEU A 37 -1.85 -13.64 -1.44
C LEU A 37 -2.43 -12.24 -1.33
N ILE A 38 -1.62 -11.22 -1.63
CA ILE A 38 -2.05 -9.83 -1.60
C ILE A 38 -3.21 -9.62 -2.58
N ASN A 39 -3.07 -10.05 -3.81
CA ASN A 39 -4.10 -9.87 -4.82
C ASN A 39 -5.39 -10.59 -4.48
N GLN A 40 -5.31 -11.77 -3.90
CA GLN A 40 -6.50 -12.48 -3.46
C GLN A 40 -7.20 -11.72 -2.32
N PHE A 41 -6.42 -11.21 -1.37
CA PHE A 41 -6.99 -10.42 -0.28
C PHE A 41 -7.68 -9.16 -0.80
N LEU A 42 -7.09 -8.47 -1.76
CA LEU A 42 -7.62 -7.21 -2.29
C LEU A 42 -8.90 -7.37 -3.10
N GLY A 43 -9.21 -8.58 -3.58
CA GLY A 43 -10.40 -8.83 -4.40
C GLY A 43 -11.68 -8.35 -3.72
N GLY A 44 -12.47 -7.53 -4.41
CA GLY A 44 -13.72 -7.00 -3.91
C GLY A 44 -13.59 -5.84 -2.92
N LYS A 45 -12.38 -5.36 -2.67
CA LYS A 45 -12.12 -4.26 -1.74
C LYS A 45 -11.68 -3.01 -2.48
N LYS A 46 -11.92 -1.84 -1.86
CA LYS A 46 -11.34 -0.59 -2.36
C LYS A 46 -9.87 -0.60 -1.98
N ALA A 47 -9.02 -0.64 -2.98
CA ALA A 47 -7.60 -0.84 -2.76
C ALA A 47 -6.75 -0.18 -3.81
N ILE A 48 -5.56 0.24 -3.39
CA ILE A 48 -4.50 0.70 -4.28
C ILE A 48 -3.38 -0.32 -4.16
N TYR A 49 -2.97 -0.88 -5.28
CA TYR A 49 -1.86 -1.82 -5.33
C TYR A 49 -0.71 -1.20 -6.10
N PHE A 50 0.46 -1.22 -5.50
CA PHE A 50 1.68 -0.71 -6.10
C PHE A 50 2.80 -1.73 -5.89
N MET A 51 3.51 -2.10 -6.96
CA MET A 51 4.66 -2.98 -6.86
C MET A 51 5.94 -2.16 -7.04
N GLY A 52 6.81 -2.21 -6.03
CA GLY A 52 8.14 -1.61 -6.12
C GLY A 52 9.00 -2.36 -7.12
N ILE A 53 9.86 -1.62 -7.80
CA ILE A 53 10.80 -2.21 -8.75
C ILE A 53 12.23 -1.82 -8.39
N GLU A 54 13.17 -2.62 -8.81
CA GLU A 54 14.60 -2.33 -8.61
C GLU A 54 15.02 -1.23 -9.57
N SER A 55 14.74 0.02 -9.18
CA SER A 55 14.99 1.20 -10.00
C SER A 55 15.20 2.39 -9.06
N ASN A 56 15.27 3.61 -9.62
CA ASN A 56 15.46 4.82 -8.82
C ASN A 56 14.15 5.31 -8.19
N ALA A 57 14.29 6.29 -7.28
CA ALA A 57 13.14 6.86 -6.57
C ALA A 57 12.13 7.50 -7.53
N LYS A 58 12.62 8.17 -8.57
CA LYS A 58 11.74 8.83 -9.54
C LYS A 58 10.80 7.85 -10.23
N GLN A 59 11.34 6.72 -10.71
CA GLN A 59 10.54 5.72 -11.39
C GLN A 59 9.52 5.08 -10.45
N ASN A 60 9.94 4.74 -9.24
CA ASN A 60 9.02 4.17 -8.24
C ASN A 60 7.94 5.18 -7.86
N LEU A 61 8.27 6.45 -7.72
CA LEU A 61 7.28 7.48 -7.41
C LEU A 61 6.28 7.68 -8.55
N GLU A 62 6.75 7.67 -9.79
CA GLU A 62 5.88 7.77 -10.96
C GLU A 62 4.89 6.60 -11.00
N ASN A 63 5.37 5.39 -10.77
CA ASN A 63 4.53 4.19 -10.76
C ASN A 63 3.49 4.23 -9.63
N PHE A 64 3.91 4.66 -8.45
CA PHE A 64 3.02 4.80 -7.31
C PHE A 64 1.96 5.87 -7.56
N SER A 65 2.38 7.03 -8.07
CA SER A 65 1.46 8.13 -8.41
C SER A 65 0.40 7.67 -9.41
N LYS A 66 0.81 6.93 -10.42
CA LYS A 66 -0.09 6.37 -11.43
C LYS A 66 -1.15 5.46 -10.79
N SER A 67 -0.73 4.60 -9.88
CA SER A 67 -1.65 3.70 -9.17
C SER A 67 -2.69 4.48 -8.36
N ILE A 68 -2.27 5.54 -7.68
CA ILE A 68 -3.17 6.38 -6.89
C ILE A 68 -4.18 7.10 -7.77
N ILE A 69 -3.70 7.69 -8.86
CA ILE A 69 -4.55 8.48 -9.74
C ILE A 69 -5.55 7.59 -10.48
N GLU A 70 -5.14 6.41 -10.92
CA GLU A 70 -6.05 5.44 -11.51
C GLU A 70 -7.17 5.05 -10.53
N TYR A 71 -6.83 4.85 -9.27
CA TYR A 71 -7.83 4.52 -8.26
C TYR A 71 -8.81 5.68 -8.05
N SER A 72 -8.31 6.91 -7.91
CA SER A 72 -9.13 8.05 -7.53
C SER A 72 -9.96 8.64 -8.68
N SER A 73 -9.46 8.60 -9.91
CA SER A 73 -10.12 9.20 -11.07
C SER A 73 -10.58 8.19 -12.11
N GLY A 74 -10.02 6.99 -12.10
CA GLY A 74 -10.27 6.00 -13.13
C GLY A 74 -9.65 6.35 -14.47
N ILE A 75 -8.88 7.43 -14.54
CA ILE A 75 -8.26 7.90 -15.79
C ILE A 75 -6.76 7.74 -15.67
N GLU A 76 -6.15 7.09 -16.67
CA GLU A 76 -4.71 6.98 -16.74
C GLU A 76 -4.12 8.33 -17.08
N THR A 77 -3.11 8.76 -16.33
CA THR A 77 -2.47 10.05 -16.53
C THR A 77 -0.98 9.92 -16.26
N GLU A 78 -0.20 10.84 -16.82
CA GLU A 78 1.24 10.90 -16.59
C GLU A 78 1.62 11.83 -15.44
N THR A 79 0.62 12.45 -14.80
CA THR A 79 0.87 13.31 -13.66
C THR A 79 1.44 12.51 -12.49
N SER A 80 2.46 13.06 -11.85
CA SER A 80 3.11 12.44 -10.71
C SER A 80 3.06 13.37 -9.50
N PHE A 81 3.03 12.78 -8.30
CA PHE A 81 3.19 13.53 -7.07
C PHE A 81 4.65 14.02 -6.96
N LEU A 82 4.86 15.09 -6.23
CA LEU A 82 6.20 15.68 -6.09
C LEU A 82 7.12 14.85 -5.19
N SER A 83 6.57 14.06 -4.29
CA SER A 83 7.35 13.27 -3.34
C SER A 83 6.54 12.07 -2.87
N PHE A 84 7.24 11.08 -2.29
CA PHE A 84 6.54 9.97 -1.63
C PHE A 84 5.70 10.46 -0.47
N GLN A 85 6.16 11.49 0.25
CA GLN A 85 5.38 12.06 1.35
C GLN A 85 4.04 12.61 0.84
N ALA A 86 4.07 13.38 -0.24
CA ALA A 86 2.84 13.94 -0.81
C ALA A 86 1.90 12.84 -1.30
N ALA A 87 2.44 11.83 -1.96
CA ALA A 87 1.66 10.71 -2.48
C ALA A 87 1.02 9.91 -1.35
N LEU A 88 1.80 9.54 -0.34
CA LEU A 88 1.31 8.77 0.80
C LEU A 88 0.29 9.56 1.62
N GLU A 89 0.56 10.84 1.86
CA GLU A 89 -0.37 11.67 2.61
C GLU A 89 -1.72 11.77 1.90
N TYR A 90 -1.71 11.86 0.59
CA TYR A 90 -2.94 11.85 -0.19
C TYR A 90 -3.75 10.56 0.05
N VAL A 91 -3.08 9.42 0.09
CA VAL A 91 -3.73 8.13 0.35
C VAL A 91 -4.30 8.07 1.77
N PHE A 92 -3.55 8.53 2.77
CA PHE A 92 -4.05 8.58 4.15
C PHE A 92 -5.30 9.44 4.24
N LYS A 93 -5.34 10.56 3.53
CA LYS A 93 -6.51 11.45 3.52
C LYS A 93 -7.69 10.84 2.79
N LEU A 94 -7.47 10.15 1.68
CA LEU A 94 -8.53 9.44 0.98
C LEU A 94 -9.22 8.45 1.92
N ALA A 95 -8.46 7.81 2.78
CA ALA A 95 -8.95 6.79 3.69
C ALA A 95 -9.61 7.36 4.95
N GLU A 96 -9.66 8.68 5.12
CA GLU A 96 -10.37 9.28 6.26
C GLU A 96 -11.88 9.09 6.14
N LYS A 97 -12.39 9.04 4.92
CA LYS A 97 -13.82 8.94 4.65
C LYS A 97 -14.32 7.50 4.58
N GLU A 98 -13.46 6.58 4.17
CA GLU A 98 -13.86 5.18 4.00
C GLU A 98 -12.66 4.25 4.10
N ARG A 99 -12.95 2.98 4.38
CA ARG A 99 -11.92 1.95 4.45
C ARG A 99 -11.22 1.82 3.10
N LEU A 100 -9.89 1.93 3.09
CA LEU A 100 -9.07 1.81 1.91
C LEU A 100 -7.85 0.98 2.26
N VAL A 101 -7.47 0.07 1.36
CA VAL A 101 -6.24 -0.72 1.53
C VAL A 101 -5.18 -0.16 0.59
N LEU A 102 -3.99 0.08 1.10
CA LEU A 102 -2.81 0.36 0.28
C LEU A 102 -1.83 -0.78 0.46
N ALA A 103 -1.56 -1.51 -0.61
CA ALA A 103 -0.58 -2.58 -0.60
C ALA A 103 0.64 -2.15 -1.42
N ILE A 104 1.80 -2.12 -0.78
CA ILE A 104 3.08 -1.85 -1.44
C ILE A 104 3.85 -3.16 -1.49
N ASP A 105 3.71 -3.87 -2.61
CA ASP A 105 4.41 -5.13 -2.82
C ASP A 105 5.86 -4.83 -3.20
N GLU A 106 6.78 -5.69 -2.80
CA GLU A 106 8.21 -5.49 -3.02
C GLU A 106 8.71 -4.17 -2.40
N TYR A 107 8.17 -3.84 -1.23
CA TYR A 107 8.52 -2.61 -0.50
C TYR A 107 10.03 -2.39 -0.37
N PRO A 108 10.87 -3.41 -0.12
CA PRO A 108 12.32 -3.19 0.00
C PRO A 108 12.94 -2.48 -1.19
N TYR A 109 12.45 -2.68 -2.40
CA TYR A 109 12.96 -1.97 -3.57
C TYR A 109 12.69 -0.47 -3.48
N VAL A 110 11.48 -0.11 -3.03
CA VAL A 110 11.11 1.28 -2.87
C VAL A 110 11.94 1.93 -1.76
N ALA A 111 12.08 1.24 -0.64
CA ALA A 111 12.86 1.72 0.51
C ALA A 111 14.32 1.93 0.15
N ARG A 112 14.91 1.07 -0.66
CA ARG A 112 16.29 1.23 -1.13
C ARG A 112 16.44 2.44 -2.04
N SER A 113 15.42 2.72 -2.85
CA SER A 113 15.48 3.84 -3.78
C SER A 113 15.25 5.18 -3.10
N SER A 114 14.60 5.18 -1.95
CA SER A 114 14.30 6.40 -1.20
C SER A 114 14.57 6.16 0.29
N LYS A 115 15.71 6.65 0.76
CA LYS A 115 16.17 6.39 2.14
C LYS A 115 15.27 7.01 3.21
N SER A 116 14.53 8.05 2.87
CA SER A 116 13.64 8.72 3.83
C SER A 116 12.25 8.08 3.91
N LEU A 117 11.98 7.07 3.11
CA LEU A 117 10.63 6.51 3.02
C LEU A 117 10.13 5.95 4.34
N ALA A 118 10.95 5.19 5.06
CA ALA A 118 10.55 4.62 6.33
C ALA A 118 10.20 5.69 7.36
N SER A 119 11.02 6.75 7.44
CA SER A 119 10.75 7.88 8.34
C SER A 119 9.49 8.63 7.94
N THR A 120 9.27 8.80 6.64
CA THR A 120 8.07 9.44 6.11
C THR A 120 6.82 8.65 6.50
N LEU A 121 6.85 7.33 6.32
CA LEU A 121 5.74 6.47 6.73
C LEU A 121 5.45 6.60 8.22
N GLN A 122 6.49 6.59 9.05
CA GLN A 122 6.31 6.71 10.50
C GLN A 122 5.64 8.03 10.88
N LEU A 123 6.09 9.13 10.27
CA LEU A 123 5.49 10.45 10.50
C LEU A 123 4.01 10.46 10.12
N LEU A 124 3.67 9.91 8.98
CA LEU A 124 2.29 9.90 8.50
C LEU A 124 1.40 8.98 9.32
N ILE A 125 1.92 7.83 9.74
CA ILE A 125 1.19 6.93 10.63
C ILE A 125 0.87 7.66 11.93
N ASP A 126 1.85 8.31 12.55
CA ASP A 126 1.65 9.04 13.79
C ASP A 126 0.64 10.18 13.62
N LYS A 127 0.65 10.84 12.47
CA LYS A 127 -0.25 11.95 12.18
C LYS A 127 -1.69 11.50 11.94
N TYR A 128 -1.90 10.39 11.25
CA TYR A 128 -3.21 10.00 10.75
C TYR A 128 -3.84 8.76 11.38
N LYS A 129 -3.13 8.04 12.25
CA LYS A 129 -3.62 6.77 12.79
C LYS A 129 -4.97 6.86 13.52
N ASP A 130 -5.30 8.01 14.07
CA ASP A 130 -6.54 8.20 14.80
C ASP A 130 -7.70 8.67 13.92
N SER A 131 -7.42 9.14 12.71
CA SER A 131 -8.44 9.68 11.81
C SER A 131 -8.60 8.89 10.51
N SER A 132 -7.54 8.23 10.05
CA SER A 132 -7.57 7.51 8.79
C SER A 132 -8.01 6.06 8.99
N LYS A 133 -8.81 5.55 8.04
CA LYS A 133 -9.23 4.15 8.01
C LYS A 133 -8.37 3.36 7.03
N LEU A 134 -7.14 3.78 6.83
CA LEU A 134 -6.22 3.11 5.93
C LEU A 134 -5.75 1.79 6.54
N MET A 135 -5.73 0.74 5.71
CA MET A 135 -5.02 -0.48 6.02
C MET A 135 -3.79 -0.54 5.12
N LEU A 136 -2.63 -0.46 5.72
CA LEU A 136 -1.36 -0.44 5.01
C LEU A 136 -0.71 -1.81 5.06
N ILE A 137 -0.37 -2.36 3.88
CA ILE A 137 0.30 -3.66 3.76
C ILE A 137 1.65 -3.43 3.05
N LEU A 138 2.71 -3.89 3.68
CA LEU A 138 4.06 -3.83 3.11
C LEU A 138 4.64 -5.21 2.86
#